data_2a211898ada56e38025551ded6a18a24
#
_entry.id   2a211898ada56e38025551ded6a18a24
#
_cell.length_a   1.000
_cell.length_b   1.000
_cell.length_c   1.000
_cell.angle_alpha   90.00
_cell.angle_beta   90.00
_cell.angle_gamma   90.00
#
_symmetry.space_group_name_H-M   'P 1'
#
loop_
_entity.id
_entity.type
_entity.pdbx_description
1 polymer ?
#
loop_
_entity_poly.entity_id
_entity_poly.type
_entity_poly.pdbx_seq_one_letter_code
_entity_poly.pdbx_strand_id
1 'polypeptide(L)'
;MYCHKYNGCGSDLFFQLTPFSYSIIISSSIIYNGMLLILSAILSFLFAYSIQTMHLVTLLKGKVPLKRILVFLFICQFLAVTLIGLAVHRISIYGSVWQTYQEGSEAWSKQSNWVQIGTNREYFYQNISKEGLKEDVEKWSKLIESGIENGGLLAYHNLVFFSSKGVMTDPSTGKEFSITDYDPLARTLYVTPNYLEIQDVPVSPEEKDYLNHLQAGEFGLLLPEKLKGREDEMIKRYEDYLSPRDDQGNITLSMKAHVTYIPNHQKRFIYNNTPISYKQFFTDPVLVVIQPESFGGYVNPYFTHLNPYLYFNGLQNSKKLIAEYNLEKSVSQYDYAVDVYQQMAQNIQIENLMAIAGGVFGIATSVLLFNTMNFLYFEEFRKQIFLKKIAGLGFVNIHQMILLSESGLLLLGSLLVFILTSEWWIALVTLLLFITNAWFILLYRSHKEEHLLATVLKGA
;
A
#
# COMPACT_ATOMS: atom_id res chain seq x y z
N MET A 1 8.19 -26.05 15.11
CA MET A 1 7.31 -25.96 16.29
C MET A 1 6.31 -24.80 16.25
N TYR A 2 6.62 -23.71 15.60
CA TYR A 2 5.67 -22.59 15.42
C TYR A 2 4.47 -22.90 14.51
N CYS A 3 4.57 -23.92 13.65
CA CYS A 3 3.48 -24.34 12.74
C CYS A 3 2.31 -25.05 13.41
N HIS A 4 2.50 -25.76 14.52
CA HIS A 4 1.42 -26.58 15.10
C HIS A 4 0.34 -25.78 15.86
N LYS A 5 0.64 -24.53 16.28
CA LYS A 5 -0.37 -23.64 16.90
C LYS A 5 -1.13 -22.78 15.88
N TYR A 6 -0.69 -22.78 14.62
CA TYR A 6 -1.19 -21.91 13.54
C TYR A 6 -1.84 -22.67 12.39
N ASN A 7 -2.32 -23.89 12.61
CA ASN A 7 -3.08 -24.65 11.59
C ASN A 7 -4.35 -23.94 11.07
N GLY A 8 -4.65 -22.76 11.54
CA GLY A 8 -5.78 -21.98 11.08
C GLY A 8 -5.51 -20.54 10.62
N CYS A 9 -4.42 -19.92 11.03
CA CYS A 9 -4.27 -18.46 10.81
C CYS A 9 -3.22 -18.08 9.76
N GLY A 10 -2.12 -18.82 9.62
CA GLY A 10 -1.03 -18.45 8.69
C GLY A 10 -1.34 -18.84 7.24
N SER A 11 -1.97 -19.99 7.03
CA SER A 11 -2.38 -20.45 5.70
C SER A 11 -3.52 -19.60 5.13
N ASP A 12 -4.46 -19.17 5.95
CA ASP A 12 -5.62 -18.42 5.48
C ASP A 12 -5.26 -16.98 5.04
N LEU A 13 -4.25 -16.36 5.66
CA LEU A 13 -3.80 -15.02 5.25
C LEU A 13 -3.03 -15.04 3.92
N PHE A 14 -2.20 -16.04 3.69
CA PHE A 14 -1.40 -16.16 2.47
C PHE A 14 -2.25 -16.47 1.23
N PHE A 15 -3.40 -17.05 1.42
CA PHE A 15 -4.19 -17.60 0.33
C PHE A 15 -5.54 -16.88 0.10
N GLN A 16 -5.93 -15.96 0.94
CA GLN A 16 -7.11 -15.11 0.68
C GLN A 16 -6.85 -14.01 -0.36
N LEU A 17 -5.60 -13.84 -0.81
CA LEU A 17 -5.21 -12.93 -1.89
C LEU A 17 -5.22 -13.62 -3.26
N THR A 18 -6.21 -14.47 -3.50
CA THR A 18 -6.56 -14.96 -4.83
C THR A 18 -7.09 -13.80 -5.70
N PRO A 19 -7.25 -13.99 -7.03
CA PRO A 19 -7.92 -13.05 -7.93
C PRO A 19 -9.23 -12.45 -7.37
N PHE A 20 -9.86 -13.16 -6.44
CA PHE A 20 -11.06 -12.73 -5.73
C PHE A 20 -10.81 -11.52 -4.79
N SER A 21 -9.67 -11.43 -4.14
CA SER A 21 -9.33 -10.26 -3.29
C SER A 21 -8.98 -9.03 -4.12
N TYR A 22 -8.37 -9.21 -5.29
CA TYR A 22 -8.18 -8.12 -6.26
C TYR A 22 -9.52 -7.59 -6.77
N SER A 23 -10.46 -8.48 -7.07
CA SER A 23 -11.81 -8.05 -7.48
C SER A 23 -12.52 -7.28 -6.37
N ILE A 24 -12.30 -7.61 -5.10
CA ILE A 24 -12.88 -6.88 -3.96
C ILE A 24 -12.22 -5.51 -3.78
N ILE A 25 -10.90 -5.39 -3.92
CA ILE A 25 -10.19 -4.11 -3.83
C ILE A 25 -10.57 -3.22 -5.02
N ILE A 26 -10.56 -3.75 -6.24
CA ILE A 26 -10.98 -3.03 -7.45
C ILE A 26 -12.46 -2.67 -7.36
N SER A 27 -13.33 -3.60 -6.98
CA SER A 27 -14.76 -3.33 -6.84
C SER A 27 -15.03 -2.33 -5.71
N SER A 28 -14.32 -2.39 -4.58
CA SER A 28 -14.45 -1.39 -3.51
C SER A 28 -13.98 -0.01 -3.95
N SER A 29 -12.91 0.07 -4.75
CA SER A 29 -12.43 1.34 -5.34
C SER A 29 -13.39 1.87 -6.40
N ILE A 30 -13.91 1.03 -7.27
CA ILE A 30 -14.95 1.39 -8.27
C ILE A 30 -16.24 1.79 -7.56
N ILE A 31 -16.67 1.05 -6.54
CA ILE A 31 -17.85 1.38 -5.74
C ILE A 31 -17.65 2.71 -5.02
N TYR A 32 -16.49 2.96 -4.41
CA TYR A 32 -16.19 4.22 -3.74
C TYR A 32 -16.22 5.41 -4.72
N ASN A 33 -15.51 5.32 -5.85
CA ASN A 33 -15.52 6.37 -6.86
C ASN A 33 -16.90 6.49 -7.56
N GLY A 34 -17.59 5.37 -7.76
CA GLY A 34 -18.96 5.35 -8.24
C GLY A 34 -19.94 6.00 -7.26
N MET A 35 -19.82 5.76 -5.96
CA MET A 35 -20.59 6.45 -4.92
C MET A 35 -20.32 7.96 -4.92
N LEU A 36 -19.07 8.38 -5.10
CA LEU A 36 -18.71 9.79 -5.23
C LEU A 36 -19.39 10.46 -6.43
N LEU A 37 -19.35 9.81 -7.60
CA LEU A 37 -20.00 10.28 -8.81
C LEU A 37 -21.53 10.33 -8.63
N ILE A 38 -22.12 9.29 -8.06
CA ILE A 38 -23.57 9.22 -7.80
C ILE A 38 -23.97 10.29 -6.78
N LEU A 39 -23.20 10.46 -5.70
CA LEU A 39 -23.47 11.49 -4.69
C LEU A 39 -23.38 12.89 -5.31
N SER A 40 -22.35 13.15 -6.12
CA SER A 40 -22.22 14.41 -6.88
C SER A 40 -23.38 14.63 -7.85
N ALA A 41 -23.80 13.60 -8.59
CA ALA A 41 -24.95 13.65 -9.49
C ALA A 41 -26.26 13.87 -8.73
N ILE A 42 -26.48 13.16 -7.61
CA ILE A 42 -27.66 13.34 -6.76
C ILE A 42 -27.70 14.77 -6.19
N LEU A 43 -26.60 15.29 -5.69
CA LEU A 43 -26.50 16.64 -5.17
C LEU A 43 -26.77 17.68 -6.26
N SER A 44 -26.23 17.49 -7.46
CA SER A 44 -26.50 18.35 -8.62
C SER A 44 -27.95 18.28 -9.06
N PHE A 45 -28.54 17.07 -9.07
CA PHE A 45 -29.95 16.86 -9.40
C PHE A 45 -30.88 17.47 -8.35
N LEU A 46 -30.62 17.26 -7.06
CA LEU A 46 -31.40 17.86 -5.97
C LEU A 46 -31.34 19.41 -6.04
N PHE A 47 -30.20 19.95 -6.38
CA PHE A 47 -30.03 21.39 -6.59
C PHE A 47 -30.85 21.89 -7.79
N ALA A 48 -30.74 21.23 -8.95
CA ALA A 48 -31.52 21.56 -10.14
C ALA A 48 -33.02 21.39 -9.89
N TYR A 49 -33.42 20.31 -9.21
CA TYR A 49 -34.83 20.06 -8.84
C TYR A 49 -35.36 21.12 -7.85
N SER A 50 -34.56 21.52 -6.87
CA SER A 50 -34.92 22.59 -5.94
C SER A 50 -35.14 23.93 -6.62
N ILE A 51 -34.38 24.20 -7.71
CA ILE A 51 -34.58 25.38 -8.54
C ILE A 51 -35.83 25.24 -9.42
N GLN A 52 -36.06 24.08 -10.04
CA GLN A 52 -37.20 23.83 -10.94
C GLN A 52 -38.55 23.77 -10.21
N THR A 53 -38.59 23.27 -8.99
CA THR A 53 -39.82 23.22 -8.17
C THR A 53 -40.19 24.56 -7.53
N MET A 54 -39.35 25.56 -7.62
CA MET A 54 -39.71 26.92 -7.23
C MET A 54 -40.70 27.48 -8.20
N HIS A 55 -41.94 27.63 -7.75
CA HIS A 55 -42.96 28.31 -8.53
C HIS A 55 -42.46 29.67 -9.00
N LEU A 56 -42.56 29.97 -10.29
CA LEU A 56 -42.19 31.23 -10.91
C LEU A 56 -42.71 32.46 -10.13
N VAL A 57 -43.91 32.31 -9.53
CA VAL A 57 -44.58 33.30 -8.69
C VAL A 57 -43.84 33.57 -7.38
N THR A 58 -43.14 32.57 -6.82
CA THR A 58 -42.34 32.71 -5.58
C THR A 58 -41.00 33.38 -5.87
N LEU A 59 -40.41 33.07 -7.04
CA LEU A 59 -39.22 33.75 -7.55
C LEU A 59 -39.51 35.22 -7.86
N LEU A 60 -40.67 35.52 -8.52
CA LEU A 60 -41.11 36.88 -8.84
C LEU A 60 -41.47 37.69 -7.58
N LYS A 61 -41.95 37.07 -6.50
CA LYS A 61 -42.23 37.71 -5.20
C LYS A 61 -41.05 37.85 -4.28
N GLY A 62 -39.83 37.43 -4.70
CA GLY A 62 -38.59 37.58 -3.89
C GLY A 62 -38.55 36.77 -2.59
N LYS A 63 -39.42 35.74 -2.45
CA LYS A 63 -39.49 34.92 -1.22
C LYS A 63 -38.81 33.56 -1.38
N VAL A 64 -37.64 33.53 -2.06
CA VAL A 64 -36.83 32.33 -2.14
C VAL A 64 -36.23 32.05 -0.76
N PRO A 65 -36.27 30.83 -0.20
CA PRO A 65 -35.67 30.52 1.07
C PRO A 65 -34.14 30.34 0.91
N LEU A 66 -33.47 31.41 0.49
CA LEU A 66 -32.03 31.46 0.18
C LEU A 66 -31.18 30.95 1.35
N LYS A 67 -31.60 31.22 2.59
CA LYS A 67 -30.91 30.68 3.79
C LYS A 67 -30.88 29.16 3.84
N ARG A 68 -31.96 28.47 3.44
CA ARG A 68 -31.99 27.00 3.43
C ARG A 68 -31.08 26.45 2.34
N ILE A 69 -31.05 27.09 1.18
CA ILE A 69 -30.16 26.72 0.06
C ILE A 69 -28.70 26.91 0.45
N LEU A 70 -28.36 28.04 1.12
CA LEU A 70 -27.01 28.27 1.62
C LEU A 70 -26.58 27.19 2.62
N VAL A 71 -27.44 26.80 3.59
CA VAL A 71 -27.14 25.72 4.54
C VAL A 71 -26.86 24.39 3.81
N PHE A 72 -27.68 24.08 2.81
CA PHE A 72 -27.47 22.87 2.00
C PHE A 72 -26.13 22.92 1.24
N LEU A 73 -25.79 24.04 0.61
CA LEU A 73 -24.51 24.23 -0.07
C LEU A 73 -23.31 24.10 0.91
N PHE A 74 -23.44 24.61 2.13
CA PHE A 74 -22.43 24.42 3.18
C PHE A 74 -22.20 22.95 3.49
N ILE A 75 -23.27 22.15 3.60
CA ILE A 75 -23.16 20.69 3.79
C ILE A 75 -22.46 20.03 2.61
N CYS A 76 -22.83 20.40 1.38
CA CYS A 76 -22.19 19.89 0.18
C CYS A 76 -20.69 20.24 0.13
N GLN A 77 -20.36 21.46 0.53
CA GLN A 77 -18.97 21.90 0.59
C GLN A 77 -18.15 21.17 1.65
N PHE A 78 -18.73 20.92 2.82
CA PHE A 78 -18.11 20.10 3.86
C PHE A 78 -17.77 18.70 3.36
N LEU A 79 -18.72 18.06 2.66
CA LEU A 79 -18.51 16.76 2.04
C LEU A 79 -17.41 16.82 0.96
N ALA A 80 -17.45 17.83 0.09
CA ALA A 80 -16.44 18.02 -0.95
C ALA A 80 -15.03 18.16 -0.37
N VAL A 81 -14.84 18.96 0.69
CA VAL A 81 -13.55 19.09 1.38
C VAL A 81 -13.05 17.76 1.91
N THR A 82 -13.92 17.00 2.58
CA THR A 82 -13.56 15.69 3.15
C THR A 82 -13.15 14.72 2.03
N LEU A 83 -13.92 14.65 0.95
CA LEU A 83 -13.66 13.72 -0.16
C LEU A 83 -12.36 14.06 -0.92
N ILE A 84 -12.10 15.35 -1.15
CA ILE A 84 -10.85 15.77 -1.77
C ILE A 84 -9.66 15.50 -0.85
N GLY A 85 -9.79 15.71 0.45
CA GLY A 85 -8.76 15.35 1.42
C GLY A 85 -8.42 13.85 1.38
N LEU A 86 -9.43 13.01 1.28
CA LEU A 86 -9.24 11.57 1.10
C LEU A 86 -8.61 11.21 -0.26
N ALA A 87 -8.97 11.94 -1.33
CA ALA A 87 -8.33 11.76 -2.65
C ALA A 87 -6.85 12.15 -2.60
N VAL A 88 -6.50 13.27 -1.96
CA VAL A 88 -5.10 13.69 -1.75
C VAL A 88 -4.31 12.65 -0.96
N HIS A 89 -4.92 12.08 0.08
CA HIS A 89 -4.30 10.99 0.84
C HIS A 89 -4.00 9.77 -0.04
N ARG A 90 -4.96 9.34 -0.85
CA ARG A 90 -4.77 8.23 -1.79
C ARG A 90 -3.69 8.51 -2.83
N ILE A 91 -3.70 9.70 -3.45
CA ILE A 91 -2.67 10.11 -4.42
C ILE A 91 -1.28 10.08 -3.78
N SER A 92 -1.15 10.52 -2.53
CA SER A 92 0.12 10.48 -1.80
C SER A 92 0.63 9.05 -1.61
N ILE A 93 -0.24 8.12 -1.18
CA ILE A 93 0.10 6.71 -1.00
C ILE A 93 0.49 6.08 -2.33
N TYR A 94 -0.39 6.15 -3.33
CA TYR A 94 -0.16 5.49 -4.62
C TYR A 94 1.00 6.10 -5.41
N GLY A 95 1.25 7.41 -5.25
CA GLY A 95 2.41 8.06 -5.86
C GLY A 95 3.74 7.50 -5.33
N SER A 96 3.85 7.33 -4.01
CA SER A 96 5.05 6.73 -3.39
C SER A 96 5.22 5.26 -3.76
N VAL A 97 4.12 4.52 -3.80
CA VAL A 97 4.08 3.12 -4.23
C VAL A 97 4.50 2.98 -5.68
N TRP A 98 3.98 3.81 -6.57
CA TRP A 98 4.33 3.81 -7.99
C TRP A 98 5.82 4.05 -8.22
N GLN A 99 6.41 5.01 -7.51
CA GLN A 99 7.87 5.23 -7.58
C GLN A 99 8.65 3.98 -7.18
N THR A 100 8.26 3.33 -6.09
CA THR A 100 8.88 2.09 -5.62
C THR A 100 8.76 0.96 -6.66
N TYR A 101 7.63 0.88 -7.36
CA TYR A 101 7.43 -0.08 -8.43
C TYR A 101 8.29 0.21 -9.66
N GLN A 102 8.43 1.46 -10.05
CA GLN A 102 9.32 1.82 -11.15
C GLN A 102 10.77 1.43 -10.85
N GLU A 103 11.25 1.68 -9.63
CA GLU A 103 12.59 1.26 -9.22
C GLU A 103 12.78 -0.27 -9.24
N GLY A 104 11.73 -1.04 -8.91
CA GLY A 104 11.76 -2.50 -8.95
C GLY A 104 11.64 -3.09 -10.36
N SER A 105 11.06 -2.38 -11.33
CA SER A 105 10.76 -2.92 -12.66
C SER A 105 12.02 -3.29 -13.43
N GLU A 106 13.11 -2.54 -13.30
CA GLU A 106 14.39 -2.85 -13.93
C GLU A 106 14.99 -4.15 -13.38
N ALA A 107 14.93 -4.34 -12.06
CA ALA A 107 15.44 -5.56 -11.42
C ALA A 107 14.62 -6.79 -11.85
N TRP A 108 13.29 -6.68 -11.93
CA TRP A 108 12.44 -7.75 -12.40
C TRP A 108 12.62 -8.06 -13.87
N SER A 109 12.85 -7.07 -14.73
CA SER A 109 13.05 -7.28 -16.16
C SER A 109 14.30 -8.09 -16.49
N LYS A 110 15.34 -7.99 -15.67
CA LYS A 110 16.58 -8.80 -15.79
C LYS A 110 16.32 -10.30 -15.53
N GLN A 111 15.20 -10.63 -14.93
CA GLN A 111 14.84 -11.98 -14.48
C GLN A 111 13.54 -12.47 -15.14
N SER A 112 13.35 -12.16 -16.42
CA SER A 112 12.11 -12.43 -17.16
C SER A 112 11.75 -13.91 -17.29
N ASN A 113 12.71 -14.82 -17.11
CA ASN A 113 12.49 -16.27 -17.23
C ASN A 113 12.07 -16.94 -15.91
N TRP A 114 12.05 -16.24 -14.80
CA TRP A 114 11.71 -16.84 -13.53
C TRP A 114 10.23 -17.12 -13.40
N VAL A 115 9.94 -18.33 -12.91
CA VAL A 115 8.59 -18.87 -12.75
C VAL A 115 8.34 -19.17 -11.29
N GLN A 116 7.22 -18.69 -10.80
CA GLN A 116 6.63 -19.12 -9.52
C GLN A 116 5.63 -20.24 -9.78
N ILE A 117 5.56 -21.17 -8.83
CA ILE A 117 4.65 -22.31 -8.90
C ILE A 117 3.57 -22.12 -7.84
N GLY A 118 2.34 -21.98 -8.29
CA GLY A 118 1.18 -21.96 -7.42
C GLY A 118 0.76 -23.35 -6.98
N THR A 119 0.47 -23.55 -5.70
CA THR A 119 0.03 -24.85 -5.16
C THR A 119 -1.48 -25.04 -5.27
N ASN A 120 -1.92 -26.25 -5.58
CA ASN A 120 -3.32 -26.63 -5.60
C ASN A 120 -3.78 -27.05 -4.20
N ARG A 121 -4.47 -26.15 -3.52
CA ARG A 121 -4.98 -26.40 -2.18
C ARG A 121 -6.01 -27.51 -2.09
N GLU A 122 -6.92 -27.56 -3.04
CA GLU A 122 -7.99 -28.54 -3.02
C GLU A 122 -7.40 -29.96 -3.03
N TYR A 123 -6.34 -30.16 -3.82
CA TYR A 123 -5.60 -31.42 -3.81
C TYR A 123 -5.02 -31.74 -2.43
N PHE A 124 -4.41 -30.76 -1.75
CA PHE A 124 -3.87 -30.97 -0.41
C PHE A 124 -4.96 -31.26 0.62
N TYR A 125 -6.10 -30.58 0.57
CA TYR A 125 -7.21 -30.84 1.49
C TYR A 125 -7.90 -32.19 1.28
N GLN A 126 -7.94 -32.71 0.06
CA GLN A 126 -8.55 -33.97 -0.26
C GLN A 126 -7.68 -35.19 0.11
N ASN A 127 -6.37 -35.03 0.19
CA ASN A 127 -5.41 -36.12 0.38
C ASN A 127 -4.70 -36.10 1.75
N ILE A 128 -5.31 -35.53 2.77
CA ILE A 128 -4.73 -35.40 4.11
C ILE A 128 -4.80 -36.73 4.88
N SER A 129 -4.06 -37.78 4.46
CA SER A 129 -3.55 -38.75 5.41
C SER A 129 -2.20 -38.26 5.94
N LYS A 130 -1.82 -38.59 7.19
CA LYS A 130 -0.50 -38.23 7.74
C LYS A 130 0.65 -38.75 6.89
N GLU A 131 0.49 -39.96 6.33
CA GLU A 131 1.46 -40.60 5.45
C GLU A 131 1.55 -39.88 4.09
N GLY A 132 0.41 -39.56 3.47
CA GLY A 132 0.36 -38.83 2.20
C GLY A 132 0.94 -37.44 2.30
N LEU A 133 0.69 -36.75 3.41
CA LEU A 133 1.29 -35.41 3.64
C LEU A 133 2.81 -35.51 3.77
N LYS A 134 3.34 -36.52 4.44
CA LYS A 134 4.78 -36.73 4.58
C LYS A 134 5.43 -37.03 3.22
N GLU A 135 4.83 -37.88 2.39
CA GLU A 135 5.31 -38.19 1.06
C GLU A 135 5.30 -36.94 0.15
N ASP A 136 4.24 -36.13 0.18
CA ASP A 136 4.17 -34.90 -0.60
C ASP A 136 5.21 -33.89 -0.15
N VAL A 137 5.45 -33.74 1.16
CA VAL A 137 6.49 -32.87 1.70
C VAL A 137 7.89 -33.31 1.22
N GLU A 138 8.17 -34.62 1.19
CA GLU A 138 9.43 -35.16 0.66
C GLU A 138 9.62 -34.85 -0.83
N LYS A 139 8.56 -35.00 -1.64
CA LYS A 139 8.58 -34.65 -3.07
C LYS A 139 8.82 -33.16 -3.30
N TRP A 140 8.12 -32.34 -2.53
CA TRP A 140 8.31 -30.87 -2.60
C TRP A 140 9.72 -30.46 -2.18
N SER A 141 10.30 -31.07 -1.14
CA SER A 141 11.68 -30.77 -0.74
C SER A 141 12.66 -31.07 -1.86
N LYS A 142 12.54 -32.27 -2.48
CA LYS A 142 13.40 -32.64 -3.62
C LYS A 142 13.20 -31.73 -4.84
N LEU A 143 11.96 -31.32 -5.12
CA LEU A 143 11.68 -30.33 -6.17
C LEU A 143 12.39 -29.01 -5.90
N ILE A 144 12.38 -28.52 -4.65
CA ILE A 144 13.01 -27.28 -4.25
C ILE A 144 14.54 -27.38 -4.37
N GLU A 145 15.13 -28.48 -3.89
CA GLU A 145 16.55 -28.79 -4.03
C GLU A 145 16.97 -28.73 -5.51
N SER A 146 16.33 -29.54 -6.34
CA SER A 146 16.61 -29.55 -7.79
C SER A 146 16.31 -28.21 -8.47
N GLY A 147 15.30 -27.48 -8.00
CA GLY A 147 15.01 -26.14 -8.49
C GLY A 147 16.15 -25.16 -8.23
N ILE A 148 16.74 -25.19 -7.04
CA ILE A 148 17.88 -24.36 -6.66
C ILE A 148 19.13 -24.76 -7.43
N GLU A 149 19.44 -26.06 -7.52
CA GLU A 149 20.55 -26.59 -8.31
C GLU A 149 20.49 -26.18 -9.80
N ASN A 150 19.27 -26.08 -10.34
CA ASN A 150 19.03 -25.61 -11.70
C ASN A 150 18.97 -24.06 -11.82
N GLY A 151 19.55 -23.35 -10.89
CA GLY A 151 19.66 -21.89 -10.92
C GLY A 151 18.41 -21.15 -10.42
N GLY A 152 17.54 -21.82 -9.70
CA GLY A 152 16.43 -21.18 -9.00
C GLY A 152 16.91 -20.26 -7.90
N LEU A 153 16.10 -19.27 -7.53
CA LEU A 153 16.40 -18.28 -6.50
C LEU A 153 15.38 -18.36 -5.36
N LEU A 154 15.86 -18.48 -4.15
CA LEU A 154 15.10 -18.17 -2.96
C LEU A 154 15.39 -16.72 -2.54
N ALA A 155 14.33 -15.93 -2.32
CA ALA A 155 14.42 -14.58 -1.74
C ALA A 155 13.25 -14.37 -0.78
N TYR A 156 13.37 -14.89 0.44
CA TYR A 156 12.31 -14.87 1.44
C TYR A 156 12.47 -13.69 2.41
N HIS A 157 11.35 -13.05 2.71
CA HIS A 157 11.24 -11.98 3.69
C HIS A 157 9.89 -12.05 4.42
N ASN A 158 9.83 -11.47 5.62
CA ASN A 158 8.63 -11.49 6.46
C ASN A 158 7.68 -10.28 6.25
N LEU A 159 7.83 -9.50 5.17
CA LEU A 159 7.03 -8.28 4.96
C LEU A 159 5.52 -8.49 4.98
N VAL A 160 5.07 -9.69 4.61
CA VAL A 160 3.66 -10.07 4.63
C VAL A 160 3.02 -9.98 6.01
N PHE A 161 3.80 -10.10 7.07
CA PHE A 161 3.32 -10.06 8.45
C PHE A 161 3.29 -8.65 9.04
N PHE A 162 3.86 -7.66 8.33
CA PHE A 162 3.89 -6.29 8.81
C PHE A 162 2.63 -5.53 8.42
N SER A 163 2.09 -4.76 9.37
CA SER A 163 1.01 -3.80 9.11
C SER A 163 1.46 -2.68 8.16
N SER A 164 0.54 -1.91 7.65
CA SER A 164 0.82 -0.70 6.85
C SER A 164 1.68 0.34 7.59
N LYS A 165 1.70 0.29 8.93
CA LYS A 165 2.55 1.12 9.78
C LYS A 165 3.98 0.59 9.92
N GLY A 166 4.30 -0.56 9.30
CA GLY A 166 5.62 -1.20 9.40
C GLY A 166 5.88 -1.84 10.76
N VAL A 167 4.85 -2.26 11.48
CA VAL A 167 4.93 -2.94 12.77
C VAL A 167 4.31 -4.33 12.65
N MET A 168 4.96 -5.32 13.22
CA MET A 168 4.49 -6.70 13.38
C MET A 168 4.52 -7.05 14.87
N THR A 169 3.47 -7.72 15.33
CA THR A 169 3.44 -8.29 16.69
C THR A 169 3.66 -9.79 16.57
N ASP A 170 4.68 -10.33 17.22
CA ASP A 170 4.88 -11.77 17.34
C ASP A 170 3.75 -12.36 18.20
N PRO A 171 2.91 -13.19 17.60
CA PRO A 171 1.73 -13.69 18.33
C PRO A 171 2.08 -14.66 19.46
N SER A 172 3.29 -15.21 19.47
CA SER A 172 3.72 -16.16 20.51
C SER A 172 4.26 -15.47 21.75
N THR A 173 4.96 -14.34 21.57
CA THR A 173 5.61 -13.60 22.64
C THR A 173 4.91 -12.29 22.97
N GLY A 174 4.03 -11.80 22.07
CA GLY A 174 3.43 -10.47 22.16
C GLY A 174 4.42 -9.33 21.87
N LYS A 175 5.65 -9.64 21.48
CA LYS A 175 6.68 -8.64 21.20
C LYS A 175 6.40 -7.93 19.87
N GLU A 176 6.52 -6.61 19.87
CA GLU A 176 6.42 -5.81 18.65
C GLU A 176 7.79 -5.64 18.00
N PHE A 177 7.81 -5.76 16.68
CA PHE A 177 8.96 -5.53 15.82
C PHE A 177 8.65 -4.43 14.82
N SER A 178 9.59 -3.50 14.65
CA SER A 178 9.57 -2.59 13.52
C SER A 178 10.24 -3.25 12.30
N ILE A 179 9.74 -2.95 11.11
CA ILE A 179 10.36 -3.33 9.83
C ILE A 179 11.83 -2.84 9.72
N THR A 180 12.22 -1.89 10.57
CA THR A 180 13.57 -1.33 10.63
C THR A 180 14.49 -2.06 11.60
N ASP A 181 13.97 -2.97 12.41
CA ASP A 181 14.77 -3.70 13.40
C ASP A 181 15.65 -4.75 12.73
N TYR A 182 16.84 -4.97 13.31
CA TYR A 182 17.73 -6.07 12.91
C TYR A 182 17.36 -7.32 13.69
N ASP A 183 16.41 -8.06 13.15
CA ASP A 183 15.83 -9.24 13.76
C ASP A 183 15.50 -10.26 12.65
N PRO A 184 15.60 -11.58 12.91
CA PRO A 184 15.19 -12.61 11.94
C PRO A 184 13.80 -12.41 11.35
N LEU A 185 12.88 -11.82 12.11
CA LEU A 185 11.50 -11.56 11.68
C LEU A 185 11.31 -10.22 10.96
N ALA A 186 12.32 -9.32 10.98
CA ALA A 186 12.15 -7.95 10.47
C ALA A 186 13.03 -7.65 9.24
N ARG A 187 14.13 -6.89 9.40
CA ARG A 187 14.99 -6.46 8.29
C ARG A 187 15.99 -7.56 7.90
N THR A 188 15.47 -8.72 7.57
CA THR A 188 16.24 -9.89 7.16
C THR A 188 15.75 -10.40 5.83
N LEU A 189 16.67 -10.84 4.99
CA LEU A 189 16.39 -11.51 3.72
C LEU A 189 17.09 -12.87 3.70
N TYR A 190 16.32 -13.92 3.58
CA TYR A 190 16.82 -15.29 3.45
C TYR A 190 16.98 -15.61 1.97
N VAL A 191 18.18 -15.99 1.57
CA VAL A 191 18.55 -16.13 0.15
C VAL A 191 19.36 -17.38 -0.11
N THR A 192 19.27 -17.89 -1.32
CA THR A 192 20.24 -18.85 -1.85
C THR A 192 21.53 -18.15 -2.28
N PRO A 193 22.68 -18.85 -2.35
CA PRO A 193 23.97 -18.23 -2.67
C PRO A 193 24.01 -17.47 -3.99
N ASN A 194 23.27 -17.91 -5.02
CA ASN A 194 23.19 -17.24 -6.31
C ASN A 194 22.60 -15.81 -6.24
N TYR A 195 21.86 -15.48 -5.18
CA TYR A 195 21.43 -14.10 -4.92
C TYR A 195 22.61 -13.13 -4.82
N LEU A 196 23.73 -13.58 -4.25
CA LEU A 196 24.92 -12.76 -4.06
C LEU A 196 25.51 -12.29 -5.40
N GLU A 197 25.48 -13.15 -6.43
CA GLU A 197 25.90 -12.77 -7.78
C GLU A 197 24.88 -11.87 -8.46
N ILE A 198 23.59 -12.24 -8.39
CA ILE A 198 22.51 -11.50 -9.07
C ILE A 198 22.41 -10.07 -8.55
N GLN A 199 22.69 -9.85 -7.27
CA GLN A 199 22.61 -8.53 -6.62
C GLN A 199 23.98 -7.87 -6.39
N ASP A 200 25.03 -8.36 -7.00
CA ASP A 200 26.40 -7.84 -6.85
C ASP A 200 26.77 -7.57 -5.39
N VAL A 201 26.49 -8.55 -4.51
CA VAL A 201 26.87 -8.43 -3.10
C VAL A 201 28.39 -8.53 -2.97
N PRO A 202 29.06 -7.52 -2.39
CA PRO A 202 30.52 -7.50 -2.33
C PRO A 202 31.04 -8.46 -1.25
N VAL A 203 31.25 -9.70 -1.64
CA VAL A 203 31.84 -10.79 -0.86
C VAL A 203 33.06 -11.31 -1.58
N SER A 204 34.08 -11.79 -0.87
CA SER A 204 35.28 -12.34 -1.48
C SER A 204 34.96 -13.63 -2.27
N PRO A 205 35.79 -13.99 -3.27
CA PRO A 205 35.61 -15.25 -4.00
C PRO A 205 35.65 -16.49 -3.09
N GLU A 206 36.54 -16.48 -2.10
CA GLU A 206 36.67 -17.58 -1.12
C GLU A 206 35.41 -17.71 -0.26
N GLU A 207 34.84 -16.59 0.13
CA GLU A 207 33.60 -16.54 0.90
C GLU A 207 32.42 -17.03 0.07
N LYS A 208 32.33 -16.62 -1.20
CA LYS A 208 31.29 -17.11 -2.12
C LYS A 208 31.39 -18.62 -2.30
N ASP A 209 32.60 -19.15 -2.45
CA ASP A 209 32.82 -20.58 -2.58
C ASP A 209 32.38 -21.34 -1.32
N TYR A 210 32.72 -20.83 -0.14
CA TYR A 210 32.23 -21.39 1.14
C TYR A 210 30.69 -21.40 1.22
N LEU A 211 30.07 -20.27 0.90
CA LEU A 211 28.61 -20.13 0.96
C LEU A 211 27.89 -21.01 -0.09
N ASN A 212 28.56 -21.39 -1.16
CA ASN A 212 28.05 -22.35 -2.14
C ASN A 212 28.16 -23.81 -1.69
N HIS A 213 28.88 -24.10 -0.58
CA HIS A 213 29.13 -25.45 -0.12
C HIS A 213 28.81 -25.63 1.37
N LEU A 214 27.79 -24.91 1.87
CA LEU A 214 27.34 -24.99 3.27
C LEU A 214 26.96 -26.44 3.61
N GLN A 215 27.45 -26.87 4.79
CA GLN A 215 27.18 -28.21 5.31
C GLN A 215 25.93 -28.20 6.22
N ALA A 216 25.47 -29.39 6.58
CA ALA A 216 24.38 -29.56 7.53
C ALA A 216 24.69 -28.85 8.86
N GLY A 217 23.79 -28.00 9.31
CA GLY A 217 23.94 -27.17 10.50
C GLY A 217 24.69 -25.86 10.25
N GLU A 218 24.98 -25.46 9.01
CA GLU A 218 25.66 -24.22 8.69
C GLU A 218 24.78 -23.25 7.88
N PHE A 219 24.96 -21.95 8.11
CA PHE A 219 24.37 -20.90 7.29
C PHE A 219 25.28 -19.68 7.23
N GLY A 220 25.21 -18.93 6.13
CA GLY A 220 25.91 -17.65 6.01
C GLY A 220 25.11 -16.54 6.67
N LEU A 221 25.77 -15.72 7.49
CA LEU A 221 25.19 -14.54 8.14
C LEU A 221 25.97 -13.29 7.70
N LEU A 222 25.44 -12.59 6.67
CA LEU A 222 26.08 -11.38 6.16
C LEU A 222 25.49 -10.16 6.86
N LEU A 223 26.33 -9.54 7.70
CA LEU A 223 25.97 -8.41 8.53
C LEU A 223 26.45 -7.09 7.90
N PRO A 224 25.63 -6.04 7.84
CA PRO A 224 26.13 -4.68 7.59
C PRO A 224 27.20 -4.29 8.61
N GLU A 225 28.28 -3.64 8.16
CA GLU A 225 29.43 -3.27 9.01
C GLU A 225 29.05 -2.50 10.28
N LYS A 226 27.99 -1.74 10.25
CA LYS A 226 27.47 -1.02 11.43
C LYS A 226 27.01 -1.93 12.57
N LEU A 227 26.86 -3.24 12.32
CA LEU A 227 26.48 -4.24 13.33
C LEU A 227 27.68 -4.94 13.97
N LYS A 228 28.94 -4.60 13.62
CA LYS A 228 30.15 -5.20 14.20
C LYS A 228 30.16 -5.21 15.73
N GLY A 229 29.62 -4.18 16.38
CA GLY A 229 29.51 -4.12 17.83
C GLY A 229 28.41 -4.98 18.47
N ARG A 230 27.58 -5.64 17.65
CA ARG A 230 26.46 -6.48 18.08
C ARG A 230 26.54 -7.90 17.51
N GLU A 231 27.72 -8.32 17.09
CA GLU A 231 27.94 -9.60 16.41
C GLU A 231 27.43 -10.78 17.24
N ASP A 232 27.88 -10.91 18.49
CA ASP A 232 27.49 -12.02 19.36
C ASP A 232 25.99 -12.09 19.60
N GLU A 233 25.34 -10.93 19.72
CA GLU A 233 23.86 -10.84 19.84
C GLU A 233 23.20 -11.35 18.57
N MET A 234 23.69 -10.94 17.39
CA MET A 234 23.15 -11.35 16.10
C MET A 234 23.34 -12.85 15.89
N ILE A 235 24.54 -13.37 16.06
CA ILE A 235 24.83 -14.81 15.94
C ILE A 235 23.85 -15.62 16.77
N LYS A 236 23.80 -15.35 18.07
CA LYS A 236 22.94 -16.11 19.00
C LYS A 236 21.47 -16.07 18.56
N ARG A 237 20.98 -14.90 18.13
CA ARG A 237 19.60 -14.71 17.74
C ARG A 237 19.24 -15.48 16.47
N TYR A 238 20.11 -15.47 15.46
CA TYR A 238 19.88 -16.17 14.21
C TYR A 238 20.10 -17.67 14.33
N GLU A 239 21.07 -18.13 15.10
CA GLU A 239 21.27 -19.54 15.41
C GLU A 239 20.07 -20.15 16.14
N ASP A 240 19.53 -19.45 17.15
CA ASP A 240 18.34 -19.90 17.88
C ASP A 240 17.09 -19.92 16.97
N TYR A 241 16.93 -18.91 16.11
CA TYR A 241 15.79 -18.80 15.20
C TYR A 241 15.82 -19.88 14.11
N LEU A 242 16.97 -20.15 13.52
CA LEU A 242 17.13 -21.11 12.42
C LEU A 242 17.24 -22.55 12.88
N SER A 243 17.60 -22.83 14.13
CA SER A 243 17.73 -24.19 14.65
C SER A 243 16.38 -24.90 14.67
N PRO A 244 16.15 -25.94 13.85
CA PRO A 244 14.90 -26.68 13.85
C PRO A 244 14.64 -27.33 15.20
N ARG A 245 13.36 -27.41 15.57
CA ARG A 245 12.91 -28.01 16.84
C ARG A 245 11.86 -29.07 16.58
N ASP A 246 11.87 -30.12 17.40
CA ASP A 246 10.82 -31.14 17.41
C ASP A 246 9.52 -30.63 18.05
N ASP A 247 8.50 -31.48 18.05
CA ASP A 247 7.19 -31.16 18.66
C ASP A 247 7.27 -30.90 20.18
N GLN A 248 8.36 -31.31 20.83
CA GLN A 248 8.60 -31.12 22.26
C GLN A 248 9.42 -29.83 22.53
N GLY A 249 9.91 -29.16 21.48
CA GLY A 249 10.72 -27.97 21.57
C GLY A 249 12.22 -28.20 21.65
N ASN A 250 12.69 -29.45 21.54
CA ASN A 250 14.12 -29.77 21.54
C ASN A 250 14.74 -29.42 20.19
N ILE A 251 15.93 -28.88 20.18
CA ILE A 251 16.70 -28.60 18.95
C ILE A 251 17.09 -29.95 18.33
N THR A 252 16.66 -30.17 17.09
CA THR A 252 16.97 -31.39 16.31
C THR A 252 18.26 -31.22 15.51
N LEU A 253 18.60 -30.00 15.10
CA LEU A 253 19.84 -29.64 14.43
C LEU A 253 20.27 -28.27 14.93
N SER A 254 21.49 -28.17 15.50
CA SER A 254 22.05 -26.89 15.91
C SER A 254 22.62 -26.17 14.70
N MET A 255 22.06 -25.00 14.38
CA MET A 255 22.54 -24.17 13.29
C MET A 255 23.68 -23.26 13.77
N LYS A 256 24.74 -23.12 12.97
CA LYS A 256 25.91 -22.26 13.26
C LYS A 256 26.08 -21.23 12.15
N ALA A 257 26.26 -20.01 12.58
CA ALA A 257 26.46 -18.88 11.68
C ALA A 257 27.90 -18.78 11.20
N HIS A 258 28.12 -18.68 9.91
CA HIS A 258 29.36 -18.18 9.33
C HIS A 258 29.20 -16.70 9.03
N VAL A 259 29.92 -15.85 9.78
CA VAL A 259 29.70 -14.38 9.74
C VAL A 259 30.63 -13.72 8.73
N THR A 260 30.04 -12.93 7.84
CA THR A 260 30.74 -12.06 6.91
C THR A 260 30.18 -10.65 6.97
N TYR A 261 31.03 -9.63 6.85
CA TYR A 261 30.61 -8.23 6.85
C TYR A 261 30.47 -7.69 5.44
N ILE A 262 29.35 -6.99 5.21
CA ILE A 262 29.10 -6.27 3.97
C ILE A 262 29.05 -4.76 4.22
N PRO A 263 29.43 -3.93 3.23
CA PRO A 263 29.43 -2.47 3.37
C PRO A 263 28.06 -1.92 3.74
N ASN A 264 28.07 -0.80 4.47
CA ASN A 264 26.84 -0.06 4.79
C ASN A 264 26.28 0.68 3.57
N HIS A 265 25.04 1.19 3.70
CA HIS A 265 24.30 1.96 2.70
C HIS A 265 24.00 1.17 1.42
N GLN A 266 23.86 -0.14 1.56
CA GLN A 266 23.53 -1.03 0.45
C GLN A 266 22.02 -1.20 0.32
N LYS A 267 21.47 -0.83 -0.84
CA LYS A 267 20.09 -1.07 -1.20
C LYS A 267 19.99 -2.44 -1.88
N ARG A 268 19.19 -3.36 -1.32
CA ARG A 268 19.04 -4.74 -1.79
C ARG A 268 17.63 -4.99 -2.27
N PHE A 269 17.49 -5.52 -3.47
CA PHE A 269 16.21 -5.88 -4.04
C PHE A 269 15.70 -7.17 -3.41
N ILE A 270 14.43 -7.16 -2.96
CA ILE A 270 13.86 -8.26 -2.18
C ILE A 270 12.92 -9.17 -2.94
N TYR A 271 12.75 -8.93 -4.23
CA TYR A 271 11.85 -9.71 -5.10
C TYR A 271 10.43 -9.83 -4.55
N ASN A 272 9.93 -8.75 -3.98
CA ASN A 272 8.60 -8.75 -3.38
C ASN A 272 7.51 -8.58 -4.44
N ASN A 273 6.71 -9.60 -4.65
CA ASN A 273 5.53 -9.60 -5.50
C ASN A 273 4.22 -9.77 -4.71
N THR A 274 4.24 -9.52 -3.38
CA THR A 274 3.06 -9.61 -2.54
C THR A 274 2.31 -8.27 -2.49
N PRO A 275 0.96 -8.27 -2.56
CA PRO A 275 0.18 -7.04 -2.57
C PRO A 275 0.07 -6.36 -1.19
N ILE A 276 0.55 -7.00 -0.13
CA ILE A 276 0.41 -6.50 1.25
C ILE A 276 1.42 -5.40 1.55
N SER A 277 2.62 -5.52 1.00
CA SER A 277 3.68 -4.53 1.15
C SER A 277 4.27 -4.17 -0.21
N TYR A 278 4.26 -2.89 -0.53
CA TYR A 278 4.81 -2.39 -1.80
C TYR A 278 6.33 -2.20 -1.79
N LYS A 279 6.99 -2.51 -0.69
CA LYS A 279 8.43 -2.31 -0.55
C LYS A 279 9.18 -3.27 -1.45
N GLN A 280 10.05 -2.75 -2.31
CA GLN A 280 10.86 -3.53 -3.25
C GLN A 280 12.33 -3.64 -2.83
N PHE A 281 12.74 -2.86 -1.85
CA PHE A 281 14.13 -2.81 -1.39
C PHE A 281 14.21 -2.75 0.13
N PHE A 282 15.24 -3.40 0.64
CA PHE A 282 15.75 -3.13 1.99
C PHE A 282 17.05 -2.33 1.90
N THR A 283 17.23 -1.37 2.79
CA THR A 283 18.53 -0.72 3.00
C THR A 283 19.26 -1.41 4.12
N ASP A 284 20.47 -1.88 3.87
CA ASP A 284 21.30 -2.62 4.81
C ASP A 284 20.56 -3.80 5.50
N PRO A 285 19.96 -4.72 4.76
CA PRO A 285 19.38 -5.91 5.39
C PRO A 285 20.47 -6.80 5.95
N VAL A 286 20.12 -7.62 6.94
CA VAL A 286 20.87 -8.83 7.21
C VAL A 286 20.54 -9.84 6.11
N LEU A 287 21.56 -10.40 5.45
CA LEU A 287 21.37 -11.49 4.51
C LEU A 287 21.70 -12.81 5.19
N VAL A 288 20.75 -13.73 5.16
CA VAL A 288 20.92 -15.09 5.65
C VAL A 288 21.01 -16.00 4.44
N VAL A 289 22.21 -16.51 4.17
CA VAL A 289 22.44 -17.42 3.06
C VAL A 289 22.20 -18.84 3.53
N ILE A 290 21.28 -19.54 2.87
CA ILE A 290 20.87 -20.90 3.21
C ILE A 290 20.78 -21.75 1.94
N GLN A 291 21.02 -23.04 2.12
CA GLN A 291 20.81 -24.07 1.10
C GLN A 291 19.95 -25.20 1.69
N PRO A 292 19.35 -26.06 0.87
CA PRO A 292 18.67 -27.26 1.35
C PRO A 292 19.55 -28.11 2.26
N GLU A 293 20.83 -28.29 1.89
CA GLU A 293 21.86 -29.05 2.62
C GLU A 293 22.10 -28.48 4.01
N SER A 294 21.99 -27.17 4.21
CA SER A 294 22.14 -26.51 5.51
C SER A 294 21.25 -27.14 6.60
N PHE A 295 20.15 -27.76 6.20
CA PHE A 295 19.20 -28.41 7.11
C PHE A 295 19.31 -29.92 7.14
N GLY A 296 20.39 -30.51 6.57
CA GLY A 296 20.77 -31.90 6.75
C GLY A 296 19.86 -32.93 6.12
N GLY A 297 19.26 -32.64 4.97
CA GLY A 297 18.35 -33.58 4.28
C GLY A 297 17.09 -33.92 5.09
N TYR A 298 16.88 -33.22 6.18
CA TYR A 298 15.59 -33.26 6.87
C TYR A 298 14.56 -32.69 5.94
N VAL A 299 13.48 -33.43 5.70
CA VAL A 299 12.27 -32.93 5.04
C VAL A 299 11.85 -31.67 5.82
N ASN A 300 12.39 -30.54 5.40
CA ASN A 300 12.28 -29.36 6.19
C ASN A 300 10.99 -28.63 5.83
N PRO A 301 10.00 -28.61 6.75
CA PRO A 301 8.81 -27.79 6.56
C PRO A 301 9.13 -26.33 6.22
N TYR A 302 10.31 -25.85 6.66
CA TYR A 302 10.79 -24.50 6.37
C TYR A 302 10.86 -24.24 4.88
N PHE A 303 11.51 -25.10 4.08
CA PHE A 303 11.59 -24.91 2.62
C PHE A 303 10.24 -25.08 1.91
N THR A 304 9.39 -25.98 2.36
CA THR A 304 8.05 -26.12 1.76
C THR A 304 7.16 -24.90 1.98
N HIS A 305 7.32 -24.20 3.11
CA HIS A 305 6.64 -22.93 3.37
C HIS A 305 7.23 -21.76 2.59
N LEU A 306 8.48 -21.87 2.13
CA LEU A 306 9.14 -20.83 1.33
C LEU A 306 8.79 -20.88 -0.16
N ASN A 307 8.03 -21.88 -0.61
CA ASN A 307 7.65 -22.04 -2.02
C ASN A 307 7.14 -20.75 -2.71
N PRO A 308 6.35 -19.89 -2.07
CA PRO A 308 5.93 -18.61 -2.68
C PRO A 308 7.06 -17.61 -2.97
N TYR A 309 8.25 -17.83 -2.39
CA TYR A 309 9.44 -16.99 -2.52
C TYR A 309 10.57 -17.67 -3.30
N LEU A 310 10.27 -18.85 -3.85
CA LEU A 310 11.18 -19.61 -4.70
C LEU A 310 10.82 -19.34 -6.16
N TYR A 311 11.80 -18.95 -6.92
CA TYR A 311 11.70 -18.67 -8.35
C TYR A 311 12.48 -19.74 -9.13
N PHE A 312 11.79 -20.51 -9.94
CA PHE A 312 12.38 -21.54 -10.79
C PHE A 312 12.87 -20.93 -12.11
N ASN A 313 13.98 -21.43 -12.63
CA ASN A 313 14.56 -20.94 -13.88
C ASN A 313 13.88 -21.61 -15.09
N GLY A 314 13.00 -20.87 -15.75
CA GLY A 314 12.33 -21.24 -16.98
C GLY A 314 11.13 -22.18 -16.84
N LEU A 315 10.05 -21.88 -17.58
CA LEU A 315 8.78 -22.61 -17.51
C LEU A 315 8.91 -24.08 -17.90
N GLN A 316 9.68 -24.39 -18.96
CA GLN A 316 9.83 -25.77 -19.42
C GLN A 316 10.60 -26.62 -18.41
N ASN A 317 11.64 -26.05 -17.81
CA ASN A 317 12.41 -26.70 -16.77
C ASN A 317 11.54 -26.95 -15.52
N SER A 318 10.77 -25.94 -15.11
CA SER A 318 9.82 -26.08 -13.96
C SER A 318 8.82 -27.21 -14.20
N LYS A 319 8.23 -27.28 -15.41
CA LYS A 319 7.28 -28.36 -15.75
C LYS A 319 7.94 -29.73 -15.76
N LYS A 320 9.18 -29.82 -16.26
CA LYS A 320 9.94 -31.06 -16.26
C LYS A 320 10.22 -31.56 -14.85
N LEU A 321 10.69 -30.68 -13.96
CA LEU A 321 10.94 -31.01 -12.56
C LEU A 321 9.67 -31.45 -11.84
N ILE A 322 8.55 -30.76 -12.05
CA ILE A 322 7.25 -31.13 -11.46
C ILE A 322 6.80 -32.52 -11.91
N ALA A 323 6.94 -32.85 -13.20
CA ALA A 323 6.61 -34.16 -13.72
C ALA A 323 7.55 -35.24 -13.17
N GLU A 324 8.84 -34.96 -13.01
CA GLU A 324 9.84 -35.88 -12.46
C GLU A 324 9.50 -36.31 -11.02
N TYR A 325 8.98 -35.36 -10.20
CA TYR A 325 8.57 -35.65 -8.82
C TYR A 325 7.08 -36.04 -8.69
N ASN A 326 6.35 -36.18 -9.78
CA ASN A 326 4.91 -36.50 -9.81
C ASN A 326 4.05 -35.53 -8.99
N LEU A 327 4.32 -34.23 -9.14
CA LEU A 327 3.65 -33.15 -8.42
C LEU A 327 2.62 -32.38 -9.26
N GLU A 328 2.28 -32.81 -10.47
CA GLU A 328 1.39 -32.10 -11.41
C GLU A 328 0.02 -31.80 -10.80
N LYS A 329 -0.51 -32.74 -9.98
CA LYS A 329 -1.79 -32.55 -9.30
C LYS A 329 -1.73 -31.52 -8.16
N SER A 330 -0.55 -31.36 -7.57
CA SER A 330 -0.29 -30.43 -6.48
C SER A 330 -0.05 -29.00 -6.96
N VAL A 331 0.10 -28.81 -8.28
CA VAL A 331 0.34 -27.49 -8.91
C VAL A 331 -0.96 -26.96 -9.50
N SER A 332 -1.29 -25.71 -9.20
CA SER A 332 -2.45 -25.02 -9.75
C SER A 332 -2.10 -24.17 -10.98
N GLN A 333 -0.93 -23.52 -10.96
CA GLN A 333 -0.54 -22.58 -11.99
C GLN A 333 0.97 -22.39 -12.04
N TYR A 334 1.43 -21.82 -13.16
CA TYR A 334 2.80 -21.39 -13.39
C TYR A 334 2.74 -19.94 -13.84
N ASP A 335 3.29 -19.05 -13.04
CA ASP A 335 3.29 -17.62 -13.33
C ASP A 335 4.71 -17.13 -13.56
N TYR A 336 4.93 -16.38 -14.64
CA TYR A 336 6.17 -15.63 -14.73
C TYR A 336 6.17 -14.55 -13.64
N ALA A 337 7.24 -14.55 -12.84
CA ALA A 337 7.34 -13.62 -11.70
C ALA A 337 7.26 -12.15 -12.14
N VAL A 338 7.81 -11.84 -13.31
CA VAL A 338 7.74 -10.50 -13.91
C VAL A 338 6.30 -10.12 -14.29
N ASP A 339 5.49 -11.07 -14.79
CA ASP A 339 4.10 -10.79 -15.18
C ASP A 339 3.23 -10.52 -13.95
N VAL A 340 3.42 -11.29 -12.88
CA VAL A 340 2.73 -11.05 -11.58
C VAL A 340 3.07 -9.64 -11.08
N TYR A 341 4.35 -9.27 -11.10
CA TYR A 341 4.78 -7.94 -10.71
C TYR A 341 4.19 -6.84 -11.59
N GLN A 342 4.21 -7.00 -12.91
CA GLN A 342 3.64 -6.02 -13.86
C GLN A 342 2.14 -5.85 -13.67
N GLN A 343 1.41 -6.94 -13.45
CA GLN A 343 -0.03 -6.88 -13.18
C GLN A 343 -0.34 -6.08 -11.90
N MET A 344 0.46 -6.27 -10.85
CA MET A 344 0.34 -5.49 -9.62
C MET A 344 0.65 -4.00 -9.87
N ALA A 345 1.70 -3.69 -10.62
CA ALA A 345 2.08 -2.33 -11.01
C ALA A 345 0.94 -1.64 -11.80
N GLN A 346 0.33 -2.33 -12.76
CA GLN A 346 -0.79 -1.81 -13.54
C GLN A 346 -2.00 -1.50 -12.65
N ASN A 347 -2.35 -2.38 -11.72
CA ASN A 347 -3.45 -2.14 -10.78
C ASN A 347 -3.24 -0.88 -9.94
N ILE A 348 -2.02 -0.68 -9.43
CA ILE A 348 -1.66 0.51 -8.67
C ILE A 348 -1.75 1.77 -9.54
N GLN A 349 -1.29 1.69 -10.79
CA GLN A 349 -1.39 2.80 -11.73
C GLN A 349 -2.84 3.19 -12.00
N ILE A 350 -3.73 2.22 -12.21
CA ILE A 350 -5.16 2.44 -12.41
C ILE A 350 -5.78 3.12 -11.18
N GLU A 351 -5.49 2.63 -9.98
CA GLU A 351 -5.98 3.23 -8.74
C GLU A 351 -5.48 4.66 -8.53
N ASN A 352 -4.22 4.94 -8.87
CA ASN A 352 -3.66 6.28 -8.81
C ASN A 352 -4.35 7.22 -9.81
N LEU A 353 -4.56 6.78 -11.06
CA LEU A 353 -5.27 7.56 -12.07
C LEU A 353 -6.73 7.85 -11.65
N MET A 354 -7.41 6.87 -11.05
CA MET A 354 -8.78 7.07 -10.52
C MET A 354 -8.79 8.09 -9.38
N ALA A 355 -7.81 8.04 -8.47
CA ALA A 355 -7.70 9.00 -7.38
C ALA A 355 -7.43 10.43 -7.91
N ILE A 356 -6.56 10.58 -8.91
CA ILE A 356 -6.27 11.86 -9.57
C ILE A 356 -7.53 12.41 -10.25
N ALA A 357 -8.22 11.58 -11.05
CA ALA A 357 -9.45 11.98 -11.71
C ALA A 357 -10.52 12.41 -10.69
N GLY A 358 -10.74 11.63 -9.63
CA GLY A 358 -11.65 11.98 -8.54
C GLY A 358 -11.27 13.30 -7.87
N GLY A 359 -9.99 13.55 -7.64
CA GLY A 359 -9.48 14.80 -7.10
C GLY A 359 -9.77 16.01 -8.01
N VAL A 360 -9.51 15.87 -9.31
CA VAL A 360 -9.77 16.93 -10.32
C VAL A 360 -11.25 17.27 -10.38
N PHE A 361 -12.13 16.26 -10.49
CA PHE A 361 -13.58 16.46 -10.49
C PHE A 361 -14.08 17.07 -9.17
N GLY A 362 -13.52 16.64 -8.05
CA GLY A 362 -13.83 17.19 -6.74
C GLY A 362 -13.48 18.68 -6.64
N ILE A 363 -12.29 19.07 -7.10
CA ILE A 363 -11.87 20.48 -7.13
C ILE A 363 -12.80 21.31 -8.02
N ALA A 364 -13.11 20.82 -9.24
CA ALA A 364 -14.02 21.53 -10.16
C ALA A 364 -15.41 21.71 -9.52
N THR A 365 -15.96 20.68 -8.90
CA THR A 365 -17.22 20.73 -8.17
C THR A 365 -17.18 21.74 -7.02
N SER A 366 -16.09 21.74 -6.25
CA SER A 366 -15.88 22.72 -5.15
C SER A 366 -15.85 24.16 -5.64
N VAL A 367 -15.16 24.44 -6.74
CA VAL A 367 -15.11 25.78 -7.35
C VAL A 367 -16.53 26.23 -7.75
N LEU A 368 -17.31 25.35 -8.36
CA LEU A 368 -18.71 25.64 -8.73
C LEU A 368 -19.58 25.90 -7.49
N LEU A 369 -19.43 25.10 -6.43
CA LEU A 369 -20.15 25.29 -5.17
C LEU A 369 -19.81 26.64 -4.53
N PHE A 370 -18.54 26.99 -4.40
CA PHE A 370 -18.14 28.30 -3.85
C PHE A 370 -18.65 29.45 -4.68
N ASN A 371 -18.57 29.35 -6.02
CA ASN A 371 -19.08 30.38 -6.90
C ASN A 371 -20.60 30.57 -6.74
N THR A 372 -21.34 29.47 -6.60
CA THR A 372 -22.80 29.50 -6.39
C THR A 372 -23.15 30.05 -5.00
N MET A 373 -22.43 29.63 -3.94
CA MET A 373 -22.60 30.14 -2.59
C MET A 373 -22.37 31.66 -2.54
N ASN A 374 -21.27 32.13 -3.12
CA ASN A 374 -20.97 33.55 -3.16
C ASN A 374 -22.01 34.33 -3.99
N PHE A 375 -22.48 33.79 -5.12
CA PHE A 375 -23.55 34.42 -5.89
C PHE A 375 -24.81 34.61 -5.05
N LEU A 376 -25.29 33.56 -4.37
CA LEU A 376 -26.48 33.64 -3.53
C LEU A 376 -26.28 34.55 -2.31
N TYR A 377 -25.09 34.58 -1.73
CA TYR A 377 -24.73 35.46 -0.65
C TYR A 377 -24.82 36.95 -1.09
N PHE A 378 -24.24 37.30 -2.24
CA PHE A 378 -24.32 38.67 -2.75
C PHE A 378 -25.76 39.09 -3.07
N GLU A 379 -26.56 38.19 -3.63
CA GLU A 379 -27.99 38.46 -3.91
C GLU A 379 -28.80 38.69 -2.62
N GLU A 380 -28.68 37.82 -1.62
CA GLU A 380 -29.43 37.90 -0.35
C GLU A 380 -29.02 39.13 0.47
N PHE A 381 -27.73 39.41 0.56
CA PHE A 381 -27.20 40.46 1.44
C PHE A 381 -26.83 41.75 0.71
N ARG A 382 -27.23 41.92 -0.55
CA ARG A 382 -26.84 43.05 -1.43
C ARG A 382 -27.05 44.41 -0.77
N LYS A 383 -28.22 44.64 -0.15
CA LYS A 383 -28.55 45.87 0.53
C LYS A 383 -27.64 46.12 1.75
N GLN A 384 -27.37 45.09 2.54
CA GLN A 384 -26.52 45.20 3.71
C GLN A 384 -25.06 45.47 3.34
N ILE A 385 -24.56 44.77 2.30
CA ILE A 385 -23.22 44.97 1.77
C ILE A 385 -23.06 46.41 1.28
N PHE A 386 -24.04 46.94 0.54
CA PHE A 386 -24.04 48.30 0.06
C PHE A 386 -24.02 49.34 1.19
N LEU A 387 -24.90 49.17 2.21
CA LEU A 387 -24.93 50.06 3.37
C LEU A 387 -23.59 50.08 4.14
N LYS A 388 -23.02 48.90 4.39
CA LYS A 388 -21.73 48.74 5.05
C LYS A 388 -20.59 49.42 4.25
N LYS A 389 -20.66 49.33 2.92
CA LYS A 389 -19.68 49.93 2.04
C LYS A 389 -19.74 51.48 2.06
N ILE A 390 -20.96 52.04 2.00
CA ILE A 390 -21.16 53.50 2.15
C ILE A 390 -20.68 53.98 3.51
N ALA A 391 -20.84 53.15 4.57
CA ALA A 391 -20.30 53.45 5.89
C ALA A 391 -18.75 53.39 5.98
N GLY A 392 -18.05 53.07 4.87
CA GLY A 392 -16.59 53.03 4.83
C GLY A 392 -15.96 51.79 5.44
N LEU A 393 -16.73 50.72 5.67
CA LEU A 393 -16.18 49.47 6.23
C LEU A 393 -15.30 48.74 5.19
N GLY A 394 -14.15 48.21 5.66
CA GLY A 394 -13.25 47.40 4.82
C GLY A 394 -13.82 46.03 4.46
N PHE A 395 -13.26 45.41 3.45
CA PHE A 395 -13.70 44.12 2.89
C PHE A 395 -13.96 43.06 3.96
N VAL A 396 -13.01 42.80 4.89
CA VAL A 396 -13.15 41.80 5.96
C VAL A 396 -14.37 42.09 6.84
N ASN A 397 -14.60 43.34 7.24
CA ASN A 397 -15.71 43.73 8.09
C ASN A 397 -17.07 43.62 7.37
N ILE A 398 -17.10 43.89 6.06
CA ILE A 398 -18.30 43.70 5.24
C ILE A 398 -18.69 42.22 5.17
N HIS A 399 -17.71 41.36 4.90
CA HIS A 399 -17.92 39.91 4.61
C HIS A 399 -17.60 39.01 5.81
N GLN A 400 -17.40 39.54 7.02
CA GLN A 400 -16.96 38.83 8.21
C GLN A 400 -17.80 37.55 8.47
N MET A 401 -19.11 37.62 8.31
CA MET A 401 -20.02 36.51 8.64
C MET A 401 -19.80 35.31 7.70
N ILE A 402 -19.70 35.54 6.39
CA ILE A 402 -19.45 34.46 5.43
C ILE A 402 -18.02 33.91 5.57
N LEU A 403 -17.04 34.80 5.76
CA LEU A 403 -15.64 34.39 5.99
C LEU A 403 -15.49 33.46 7.19
N LEU A 404 -16.14 33.80 8.32
CA LEU A 404 -16.12 32.96 9.52
C LEU A 404 -16.86 31.64 9.29
N SER A 405 -18.01 31.67 8.62
CA SER A 405 -18.79 30.45 8.34
C SER A 405 -18.05 29.50 7.41
N GLU A 406 -17.48 30.00 6.32
CA GLU A 406 -16.68 29.21 5.38
C GLU A 406 -15.41 28.68 6.05
N SER A 407 -14.64 29.51 6.72
CA SER A 407 -13.41 29.10 7.42
C SER A 407 -13.69 28.06 8.51
N GLY A 408 -14.76 28.21 9.29
CA GLY A 408 -15.17 27.25 10.30
C GLY A 408 -15.54 25.90 9.69
N LEU A 409 -16.28 25.89 8.59
CA LEU A 409 -16.64 24.67 7.86
C LEU A 409 -15.42 23.97 7.27
N LEU A 410 -14.50 24.74 6.67
CA LEU A 410 -13.27 24.19 6.09
C LEU A 410 -12.36 23.59 7.17
N LEU A 411 -12.28 24.24 8.35
CA LEU A 411 -11.58 23.70 9.51
C LEU A 411 -12.20 22.36 9.99
N LEU A 412 -13.52 22.29 10.08
CA LEU A 412 -14.21 21.06 10.48
C LEU A 412 -14.00 19.94 9.46
N GLY A 413 -14.10 20.26 8.15
CA GLY A 413 -13.82 19.29 7.08
C GLY A 413 -12.40 18.76 7.12
N SER A 414 -11.42 19.66 7.27
CA SER A 414 -10.01 19.29 7.39
C SER A 414 -9.70 18.51 8.66
N LEU A 415 -10.36 18.83 9.78
CA LEU A 415 -10.25 18.04 11.00
C LEU A 415 -10.77 16.63 10.81
N LEU A 416 -11.88 16.46 10.09
CA LEU A 416 -12.41 15.15 9.77
C LEU A 416 -11.44 14.36 8.86
N VAL A 417 -10.80 15.03 7.87
CA VAL A 417 -9.73 14.42 7.06
C VAL A 417 -8.60 13.92 7.96
N PHE A 418 -8.14 14.74 8.92
CA PHE A 418 -7.11 14.34 9.88
C PHE A 418 -7.52 13.11 10.69
N ILE A 419 -8.75 13.08 11.21
CA ILE A 419 -9.26 11.93 11.99
C ILE A 419 -9.28 10.65 11.13
N LEU A 420 -9.70 10.75 9.87
CA LEU A 420 -9.83 9.60 8.97
C LEU A 420 -8.49 9.10 8.42
N THR A 421 -7.54 10.00 8.19
CA THR A 421 -6.24 9.65 7.57
C THR A 421 -5.11 9.51 8.58
N SER A 422 -5.25 10.08 9.79
CA SER A 422 -4.21 10.22 10.83
C SER A 422 -2.98 11.02 10.34
N GLU A 423 -3.10 11.76 9.22
CA GLU A 423 -2.01 12.49 8.57
C GLU A 423 -2.27 14.00 8.64
N TRP A 424 -1.58 14.70 9.56
CA TRP A 424 -1.79 16.14 9.81
C TRP A 424 -1.48 17.03 8.60
N TRP A 425 -0.46 16.66 7.83
CA TRP A 425 -0.03 17.45 6.67
C TRP A 425 -1.06 17.42 5.53
N ILE A 426 -1.79 16.31 5.35
CA ILE A 426 -2.87 16.18 4.36
C ILE A 426 -4.03 17.11 4.73
N ALA A 427 -4.41 17.12 6.00
CA ALA A 427 -5.42 18.04 6.51
C ALA A 427 -5.02 19.50 6.30
N LEU A 428 -3.74 19.83 6.55
CA LEU A 428 -3.20 21.18 6.34
C LEU A 428 -3.23 21.59 4.85
N VAL A 429 -2.75 20.72 3.95
CA VAL A 429 -2.76 20.97 2.49
C VAL A 429 -4.19 21.16 2.01
N THR A 430 -5.11 20.29 2.43
CA THR A 430 -6.53 20.40 2.08
C THR A 430 -7.11 21.73 2.57
N LEU A 431 -6.85 22.11 3.82
CA LEU A 431 -7.32 23.38 4.40
C LEU A 431 -6.81 24.59 3.61
N LEU A 432 -5.50 24.63 3.32
CA LEU A 432 -4.88 25.75 2.58
C LEU A 432 -5.44 25.85 1.16
N LEU A 433 -5.62 24.75 0.47
CA LEU A 433 -6.19 24.69 -0.88
C LEU A 433 -7.61 25.28 -0.90
N PHE A 434 -8.43 24.91 0.06
CA PHE A 434 -9.83 25.36 0.10
C PHE A 434 -9.97 26.80 0.60
N ILE A 435 -9.22 27.20 1.61
CA ILE A 435 -9.23 28.61 2.09
C ILE A 435 -8.80 29.54 0.95
N THR A 436 -7.71 29.21 0.25
CA THR A 436 -7.24 30.01 -0.89
C THR A 436 -8.29 30.12 -1.99
N ASN A 437 -8.93 28.97 -2.32
CA ASN A 437 -10.00 28.94 -3.32
C ASN A 437 -11.22 29.78 -2.91
N ALA A 438 -11.68 29.64 -1.67
CA ALA A 438 -12.82 30.39 -1.14
C ALA A 438 -12.58 31.89 -1.14
N TRP A 439 -11.41 32.30 -0.64
CA TRP A 439 -11.03 33.71 -0.59
C TRP A 439 -10.84 34.30 -1.98
N PHE A 440 -10.23 33.57 -2.90
CA PHE A 440 -10.06 34.02 -4.29
C PHE A 440 -11.40 34.26 -4.97
N ILE A 441 -12.34 33.33 -4.83
CA ILE A 441 -13.68 33.45 -5.46
C ILE A 441 -14.47 34.60 -4.82
N LEU A 442 -14.41 34.77 -3.50
CA LEU A 442 -15.10 35.86 -2.80
C LEU A 442 -14.55 37.23 -3.22
N LEU A 443 -13.22 37.37 -3.29
CA LEU A 443 -12.55 38.59 -3.74
C LEU A 443 -12.91 38.92 -5.20
N TYR A 444 -12.82 37.92 -6.08
CA TYR A 444 -13.17 38.08 -7.49
C TYR A 444 -14.63 38.54 -7.66
N ARG A 445 -15.55 37.96 -6.93
CA ARG A 445 -16.96 38.35 -6.95
C ARG A 445 -17.19 39.74 -6.39
N SER A 446 -16.60 40.05 -5.26
CA SER A 446 -16.69 41.40 -4.66
C SER A 446 -16.24 42.48 -5.64
N HIS A 447 -15.12 42.26 -6.33
CA HIS A 447 -14.62 43.22 -7.33
C HIS A 447 -15.56 43.34 -8.55
N LYS A 448 -16.13 42.22 -9.01
CA LYS A 448 -17.11 42.25 -10.12
C LYS A 448 -18.37 43.02 -9.76
N GLU A 449 -18.91 42.86 -8.57
CA GLU A 449 -20.09 43.58 -8.08
C GLU A 449 -19.79 45.10 -7.92
N GLU A 450 -18.58 45.47 -7.54
CA GLU A 450 -18.16 46.88 -7.49
C GLU A 450 -18.22 47.58 -8.87
N HIS A 451 -17.73 46.88 -9.89
CA HIS A 451 -17.80 47.41 -11.27
C HIS A 451 -19.23 47.56 -11.76
N LEU A 452 -20.10 46.59 -11.46
CA LEU A 452 -21.52 46.65 -11.83
C LEU A 452 -22.23 47.82 -11.12
N LEU A 453 -21.99 48.04 -9.84
CA LEU A 453 -22.53 49.18 -9.10
C LEU A 453 -22.04 50.52 -9.61
N ALA A 454 -20.76 50.65 -9.95
CA ALA A 454 -20.18 51.83 -10.52
C ALA A 454 -20.76 52.16 -11.91
N THR A 455 -21.09 51.13 -12.71
CA THR A 455 -21.73 51.31 -14.04
C THR A 455 -23.16 51.74 -13.91
N VAL A 456 -23.93 51.17 -12.97
CA VAL A 456 -25.33 51.56 -12.71
C VAL A 456 -25.40 53.01 -12.19
N LEU A 457 -24.47 53.44 -11.31
CA LEU A 457 -24.40 54.81 -10.79
C LEU A 457 -23.96 55.85 -11.83
N LYS A 458 -23.17 55.43 -12.84
CA LYS A 458 -22.73 56.31 -13.93
C LYS A 458 -23.76 56.38 -15.07
N GLY A 459 -24.67 55.44 -15.18
CA GLY A 459 -25.72 55.40 -16.17
C GLY A 459 -27.06 55.98 -15.72
N ALA A 460 -27.15 56.43 -14.46
CA ALA A 460 -28.21 57.22 -13.90
C ALA A 460 -27.77 58.69 -13.80
#